data_34aa6c06854a0003e8168a9752e09c55
#
_entry.id   34aa6c06854a0003e8168a9752e09c55
#
_cell.length_a   1.000
_cell.length_b   1.000
_cell.length_c   1.000
_cell.angle_alpha   90.00
_cell.angle_beta   90.00
_cell.angle_gamma   90.00
#
_symmetry.space_group_name_H-M   'P 1'
#
loop_
_entity.id
_entity.type
_entity.pdbx_description
1 polymer ?
#
loop_
_entity_poly.entity_id
_entity_poly.type
_entity_poly.pdbx_seq_one_letter_code
_entity_poly.pdbx_strand_id
1 'polypeptide(L)'
;MATKELCKYEERVKVFCYEKAVEKQTAREIVLSHIPKNCKKVLTLSAENFKFENMVLNSRHSKNAVIDSYEYDKDIYKEGVKNFKKLKKENKERVMNFFLGDIYKVDFKLYNFINLDLCGTFTIEFINRIIASLQGFKGTIFITLTKNPRNTLLRKNLDVYGAKSMEDFRDNVFPKILKDYCNLDMIIEPVTYANKSLNNKASHMILFGFKNVA
;
A
#
# COMPACT_ATOMS: atom_id res chain seq x y z
N MET A 1 -17.10 29.54 -3.34
CA MET A 1 -17.03 28.09 -3.00
C MET A 1 -15.74 27.43 -3.50
N ALA A 2 -15.15 27.82 -4.61
CA ALA A 2 -13.91 27.24 -5.16
C ALA A 2 -12.66 27.38 -4.26
N THR A 3 -12.53 28.44 -3.49
CA THR A 3 -11.36 28.71 -2.62
C THR A 3 -11.22 27.76 -1.43
N LYS A 4 -12.32 27.23 -0.87
CA LYS A 4 -12.28 26.28 0.26
C LYS A 4 -11.89 24.85 -0.17
N GLU A 5 -12.22 24.47 -1.40
CA GLU A 5 -11.84 23.15 -1.94
C GLU A 5 -10.39 23.14 -2.41
N LEU A 6 -9.90 24.25 -3.00
CA LEU A 6 -8.48 24.41 -3.33
C LEU A 6 -7.59 24.36 -2.06
N CYS A 7 -8.00 25.03 -0.98
CA CYS A 7 -7.27 25.03 0.28
C CYS A 7 -7.20 23.62 0.89
N LYS A 8 -8.29 22.84 0.82
CA LYS A 8 -8.31 21.44 1.24
C LYS A 8 -7.42 20.54 0.36
N TYR A 9 -7.35 20.82 -0.94
CA TYR A 9 -6.49 20.10 -1.87
C TYR A 9 -5.02 20.44 -1.60
N GLU A 10 -4.66 21.72 -1.46
CA GLU A 10 -3.30 22.14 -1.12
C GLU A 10 -2.84 21.64 0.25
N GLU A 11 -3.74 21.57 1.25
CA GLU A 11 -3.45 20.93 2.53
C GLU A 11 -3.26 19.41 2.40
N ARG A 12 -4.06 18.73 1.57
CA ARG A 12 -3.90 17.29 1.29
C ARG A 12 -2.60 17.02 0.54
N VAL A 13 -2.31 17.76 -0.52
CA VAL A 13 -1.05 17.64 -1.27
C VAL A 13 0.15 17.95 -0.38
N LYS A 14 0.07 18.97 0.48
CA LYS A 14 1.10 19.25 1.49
C LYS A 14 1.23 18.13 2.52
N VAL A 15 0.14 17.46 2.88
CA VAL A 15 0.15 16.30 3.80
C VAL A 15 0.80 15.08 3.14
N PHE A 16 0.70 14.90 1.83
CA PHE A 16 1.23 13.74 1.09
C PHE A 16 2.63 13.95 0.48
N CYS A 17 3.22 15.15 0.55
CA CYS A 17 4.61 15.41 0.13
C CYS A 17 5.70 14.75 1.01
N TYR A 18 5.44 13.56 1.56
CA TYR A 18 6.36 12.79 2.42
C TYR A 18 7.44 12.02 1.68
N GLU A 19 7.64 12.35 0.45
CA GLU A 19 8.47 11.60 -0.47
C GLU A 19 9.97 11.67 -0.20
N LYS A 20 10.41 12.59 0.67
CA LYS A 20 11.83 12.79 0.98
C LYS A 20 12.31 12.10 2.27
N ALA A 21 11.45 11.37 2.98
CA ALA A 21 11.86 10.68 4.19
C ALA A 21 12.73 9.47 3.84
N VAL A 22 13.96 9.45 4.31
CA VAL A 22 14.89 8.32 4.17
C VAL A 22 14.24 7.00 4.62
N GLU A 23 13.49 7.05 5.70
CA GLU A 23 12.79 5.89 6.26
C GLU A 23 11.71 5.32 5.31
N LYS A 24 10.97 6.17 4.59
CA LYS A 24 10.00 5.71 3.58
C LYS A 24 10.70 5.10 2.38
N GLN A 25 11.88 5.61 2.02
CA GLN A 25 12.68 5.04 0.95
C GLN A 25 13.20 3.65 1.35
N THR A 26 13.70 3.49 2.57
CA THR A 26 14.11 2.18 3.11
C THR A 26 12.95 1.18 3.11
N ALA A 27 11.75 1.59 3.51
CA ALA A 27 10.57 0.74 3.44
C ALA A 27 10.26 0.28 1.99
N ARG A 28 10.37 1.17 1.00
CA ARG A 28 10.21 0.80 -0.42
C ARG A 28 11.29 -0.18 -0.90
N GLU A 29 12.51 -0.03 -0.44
CA GLU A 29 13.63 -0.94 -0.78
C GLU A 29 13.39 -2.34 -0.20
N ILE A 30 12.88 -2.43 1.03
CA ILE A 30 12.45 -3.70 1.63
C ILE A 30 11.38 -4.35 0.74
N VAL A 31 10.33 -3.60 0.38
CA VAL A 31 9.26 -4.10 -0.50
C VAL A 31 9.84 -4.57 -1.84
N LEU A 32 10.71 -3.78 -2.45
CA LEU A 32 11.33 -4.08 -3.74
C LEU A 32 12.18 -5.35 -3.70
N SER A 33 12.92 -5.59 -2.61
CA SER A 33 13.78 -6.76 -2.44
C SER A 33 13.01 -8.09 -2.40
N HIS A 34 11.71 -8.03 -2.10
CA HIS A 34 10.83 -9.20 -2.01
C HIS A 34 10.01 -9.45 -3.28
N ILE A 35 10.22 -8.66 -4.35
CA ILE A 35 9.59 -8.96 -5.64
C ILE A 35 10.14 -10.28 -6.16
N PRO A 36 9.30 -11.28 -6.49
CA PRO A 36 9.76 -12.55 -7.02
C PRO A 36 10.57 -12.38 -8.30
N LYS A 37 11.65 -13.17 -8.48
CA LYS A 37 12.55 -13.10 -9.66
C LYS A 37 11.83 -13.21 -11.00
N ASN A 38 10.70 -13.91 -11.07
CA ASN A 38 9.93 -14.09 -12.29
C ASN A 38 8.53 -13.46 -12.15
N CYS A 39 8.45 -12.33 -11.45
CA CYS A 39 7.20 -11.62 -11.28
C CYS A 39 6.62 -11.22 -12.63
N LYS A 40 5.37 -11.64 -12.90
CA LYS A 40 4.68 -11.36 -14.17
C LYS A 40 3.77 -10.14 -14.05
N LYS A 41 3.17 -9.94 -12.87
CA LYS A 41 2.18 -8.88 -12.70
C LYS A 41 2.25 -8.28 -11.30
N VAL A 42 2.42 -6.97 -11.25
CA VAL A 42 2.52 -6.16 -10.02
C VAL A 42 1.28 -5.29 -9.92
N LEU A 43 0.66 -5.27 -8.74
CA LEU A 43 -0.40 -4.34 -8.37
C LEU A 43 0.14 -3.35 -7.34
N THR A 44 -0.12 -2.06 -7.53
CA THR A 44 0.31 -1.03 -6.60
C THR A 44 -0.72 0.09 -6.45
N LEU A 45 -0.66 0.81 -5.35
CA LEU A 45 -1.31 2.09 -5.18
C LEU A 45 -0.30 3.19 -5.49
N SER A 46 -0.62 4.02 -6.46
CA SER A 46 0.25 5.13 -6.84
C SER A 46 -0.22 6.42 -6.22
N ALA A 47 0.74 7.21 -5.75
CA ALA A 47 0.57 8.64 -5.69
C ALA A 47 0.95 9.26 -7.04
N GLU A 48 0.78 10.57 -7.18
CA GLU A 48 1.02 11.33 -8.41
C GLU A 48 2.46 11.20 -8.99
N ASN A 49 3.43 10.78 -8.17
CA ASN A 49 4.86 10.77 -8.55
C ASN A 49 5.43 9.41 -8.94
N PHE A 50 4.68 8.32 -8.81
CA PHE A 50 5.07 6.96 -9.22
C PHE A 50 6.45 6.51 -8.72
N LYS A 51 6.84 6.85 -7.48
CA LYS A 51 8.20 6.54 -7.00
C LYS A 51 8.46 5.06 -6.86
N PHE A 52 7.51 4.32 -6.27
CA PHE A 52 7.67 2.88 -6.13
C PHE A 52 7.65 2.19 -7.50
N GLU A 53 6.72 2.58 -8.38
CA GLU A 53 6.63 2.05 -9.74
C GLU A 53 7.92 2.27 -10.53
N ASN A 54 8.52 3.45 -10.40
CA ASN A 54 9.82 3.73 -11.03
C ASN A 54 10.92 2.82 -10.49
N MET A 55 10.94 2.52 -9.19
CA MET A 55 11.88 1.53 -8.63
C MET A 55 11.63 0.14 -9.19
N VAL A 56 10.36 -0.29 -9.32
CA VAL A 56 9.98 -1.57 -9.93
C VAL A 56 10.41 -1.64 -11.39
N LEU A 57 10.21 -0.56 -12.16
CA LEU A 57 10.65 -0.48 -13.57
C LEU A 57 12.16 -0.66 -13.74
N ASN A 58 12.94 -0.15 -12.80
CA ASN A 58 14.40 -0.25 -12.80
C ASN A 58 14.94 -1.55 -12.15
N SER A 59 14.06 -2.37 -11.55
CA SER A 59 14.45 -3.61 -10.92
C SER A 59 14.69 -4.73 -11.94
N ARG A 60 15.79 -5.47 -11.75
CA ARG A 60 16.09 -6.67 -12.56
C ARG A 60 15.07 -7.79 -12.39
N HIS A 61 14.45 -7.89 -11.22
CA HIS A 61 13.53 -8.96 -10.87
C HIS A 61 12.15 -8.84 -11.54
N SER A 62 11.79 -7.63 -11.95
CA SER A 62 10.50 -7.32 -12.57
C SER A 62 10.62 -6.88 -14.03
N LYS A 63 11.73 -7.21 -14.72
CA LYS A 63 12.00 -6.74 -16.08
C LYS A 63 10.85 -6.95 -17.06
N ASN A 64 10.13 -8.07 -16.94
CA ASN A 64 9.02 -8.44 -17.81
C ASN A 64 7.64 -8.30 -17.12
N ALA A 65 7.58 -7.69 -15.93
CA ALA A 65 6.33 -7.54 -15.22
C ALA A 65 5.45 -6.45 -15.83
N VAL A 66 4.16 -6.72 -15.90
CA VAL A 66 3.12 -5.71 -16.11
C VAL A 66 2.86 -5.02 -14.76
N ILE A 67 2.88 -3.70 -14.72
CA ILE A 67 2.60 -2.92 -13.52
C ILE A 67 1.24 -2.25 -13.69
N ASP A 68 0.28 -2.64 -12.85
CA ASP A 68 -1.02 -1.99 -12.76
C ASP A 68 -1.07 -1.14 -11.48
N SER A 69 -1.21 0.16 -11.66
CA SER A 69 -1.26 1.15 -10.60
C SER A 69 -2.65 1.74 -10.48
N TYR A 70 -3.15 1.85 -9.25
CA TYR A 70 -4.48 2.39 -8.97
C TYR A 70 -4.40 3.63 -8.10
N GLU A 71 -5.30 4.59 -8.36
CA GLU A 71 -5.54 5.74 -7.52
C GLU A 71 -7.06 5.92 -7.37
N TYR A 72 -7.50 6.10 -6.14
CA TYR A 72 -8.91 6.28 -5.80
C TYR A 72 -9.34 7.74 -5.90
N ASP A 73 -8.47 8.67 -5.52
CA ASP A 73 -8.74 10.10 -5.55
C ASP A 73 -8.63 10.64 -6.98
N LYS A 74 -9.74 11.22 -7.47
CA LYS A 74 -9.83 11.72 -8.85
C LYS A 74 -8.87 12.88 -9.15
N ASP A 75 -8.56 13.69 -8.16
CA ASP A 75 -7.71 14.87 -8.38
C ASP A 75 -6.24 14.49 -8.34
N ILE A 76 -5.83 13.58 -7.44
CA ILE A 76 -4.51 12.95 -7.45
C ILE A 76 -4.31 12.17 -8.75
N TYR A 77 -5.31 11.43 -9.21
CA TYR A 77 -5.26 10.71 -10.48
C TYR A 77 -5.00 11.65 -11.66
N LYS A 78 -5.71 12.77 -11.76
CA LYS A 78 -5.52 13.75 -12.85
C LYS A 78 -4.11 14.33 -12.88
N GLU A 79 -3.54 14.63 -11.72
CA GLU A 79 -2.15 15.08 -11.61
C GLU A 79 -1.18 13.96 -12.01
N GLY A 80 -1.43 12.75 -11.51
CA GLY A 80 -0.66 11.56 -11.83
C GLY A 80 -0.62 11.23 -13.32
N VAL A 81 -1.69 11.48 -14.08
CA VAL A 81 -1.73 11.22 -15.54
C VAL A 81 -0.62 11.91 -16.30
N LYS A 82 -0.23 13.14 -15.92
CA LYS A 82 0.87 13.88 -16.57
C LYS A 82 2.21 13.16 -16.31
N ASN A 83 2.46 12.82 -15.06
CA ASN A 83 3.69 12.15 -14.64
C ASN A 83 3.76 10.72 -15.20
N PHE A 84 2.63 10.02 -15.27
CA PHE A 84 2.51 8.72 -15.90
C PHE A 84 2.91 8.73 -17.37
N LYS A 85 2.42 9.71 -18.14
CA LYS A 85 2.80 9.86 -19.55
C LYS A 85 4.31 10.07 -19.73
N LYS A 86 4.95 10.84 -18.85
CA LYS A 86 6.40 11.03 -18.84
C LYS A 86 7.12 9.73 -18.53
N LEU A 87 6.74 9.06 -17.43
CA LEU A 87 7.33 7.79 -17.01
C LEU A 87 7.21 6.72 -18.10
N LYS A 88 6.06 6.61 -18.76
CA LYS A 88 5.82 5.68 -19.86
C LYS A 88 6.69 5.99 -21.10
N LYS A 89 6.92 7.28 -21.40
CA LYS A 89 7.81 7.70 -22.49
C LYS A 89 9.27 7.31 -22.23
N GLU A 90 9.70 7.41 -20.96
CA GLU A 90 11.07 7.03 -20.54
C GLU A 90 11.26 5.51 -20.49
N ASN A 91 10.20 4.74 -20.34
CA ASN A 91 10.20 3.28 -20.19
C ASN A 91 9.34 2.58 -21.26
N LYS A 92 9.58 2.88 -22.54
CA LYS A 92 8.74 2.43 -23.67
C LYS A 92 8.58 0.92 -23.81
N GLU A 93 9.59 0.16 -23.40
CA GLU A 93 9.60 -1.31 -23.48
C GLU A 93 8.88 -1.97 -22.30
N ARG A 94 8.43 -1.19 -21.34
CA ARG A 94 7.78 -1.68 -20.13
C ARG A 94 6.28 -1.49 -20.21
N VAL A 95 5.55 -2.50 -19.76
CA VAL A 95 4.07 -2.43 -19.70
C VAL A 95 3.65 -1.89 -18.35
N MET A 96 3.04 -0.72 -18.37
CA MET A 96 2.52 -0.07 -17.19
C MET A 96 1.16 0.56 -17.48
N ASN A 97 0.22 0.39 -16.58
CA ASN A 97 -1.13 0.95 -16.65
C ASN A 97 -1.42 1.77 -15.40
N PHE A 98 -2.22 2.81 -15.55
CA PHE A 98 -2.67 3.64 -14.44
C PHE A 98 -4.18 3.83 -14.49
N PHE A 99 -4.88 3.45 -13.43
CA PHE A 99 -6.32 3.40 -13.35
C PHE A 99 -6.86 4.29 -12.23
N LEU A 100 -7.96 4.98 -12.51
CA LEU A 100 -8.81 5.57 -11.48
C LEU A 100 -9.78 4.51 -10.99
N GLY A 101 -9.70 4.13 -9.72
CA GLY A 101 -10.62 3.14 -9.19
C GLY A 101 -10.34 2.68 -7.75
N ASP A 102 -11.31 1.96 -7.21
CA ASP A 102 -11.19 1.33 -5.91
C ASP A 102 -10.39 0.03 -6.03
N ILE A 103 -9.26 -0.05 -5.33
CA ILE A 103 -8.36 -1.19 -5.34
C ILE A 103 -9.05 -2.50 -4.88
N TYR A 104 -10.03 -2.42 -4.01
CA TYR A 104 -10.78 -3.59 -3.53
C TYR A 104 -11.77 -4.18 -4.54
N LYS A 105 -11.94 -3.54 -5.70
CA LYS A 105 -12.71 -4.09 -6.84
C LYS A 105 -11.84 -4.86 -7.83
N VAL A 106 -10.52 -4.90 -7.58
CA VAL A 106 -9.55 -5.60 -8.41
C VAL A 106 -9.45 -7.04 -7.96
N ASP A 107 -9.40 -7.98 -8.89
CA ASP A 107 -9.13 -9.39 -8.57
C ASP A 107 -7.64 -9.59 -8.26
N PHE A 108 -7.31 -9.72 -6.99
CA PHE A 108 -5.93 -9.87 -6.52
C PHE A 108 -5.27 -11.18 -7.00
N LYS A 109 -6.06 -12.20 -7.36
CA LYS A 109 -5.53 -13.48 -7.87
C LYS A 109 -4.78 -13.34 -9.19
N LEU A 110 -5.01 -12.25 -9.93
CA LEU A 110 -4.34 -11.96 -11.18
C LEU A 110 -2.89 -11.49 -11.01
N TYR A 111 -2.45 -11.25 -9.78
CA TYR A 111 -1.16 -10.64 -9.47
C TYR A 111 -0.24 -11.60 -8.73
N ASN A 112 1.07 -11.49 -8.98
CA ASN A 112 2.11 -12.23 -8.27
C ASN A 112 2.67 -11.43 -7.11
N PHE A 113 2.57 -10.11 -7.21
CA PHE A 113 3.08 -9.18 -6.22
C PHE A 113 2.14 -7.99 -6.08
N ILE A 114 1.82 -7.63 -4.83
CA ILE A 114 0.93 -6.53 -4.49
C ILE A 114 1.62 -5.64 -3.47
N ASN A 115 1.57 -4.32 -3.69
CA ASN A 115 2.02 -3.32 -2.74
C ASN A 115 0.90 -2.31 -2.46
N LEU A 116 0.27 -2.42 -1.29
CA LEU A 116 -0.78 -1.52 -0.83
C LEU A 116 -0.21 -0.51 0.16
N ASP A 117 0.32 0.61 -0.34
CA ASP A 117 0.73 1.76 0.50
C ASP A 117 -0.52 2.58 0.89
N LEU A 118 -1.32 2.01 1.78
CA LEU A 118 -2.55 2.61 2.27
C LEU A 118 -2.21 3.66 3.34
N CYS A 119 -2.52 4.92 3.08
CA CYS A 119 -2.47 5.97 4.12
C CYS A 119 -3.60 5.84 5.15
N GLY A 120 -4.20 4.66 5.23
CA GLY A 120 -5.34 4.32 6.07
C GLY A 120 -4.94 3.74 7.43
N THR A 121 -5.95 3.40 8.19
CA THR A 121 -5.82 2.82 9.52
C THR A 121 -6.55 1.49 9.60
N PHE A 122 -6.23 0.66 10.59
CA PHE A 122 -7.00 -0.54 10.89
C PHE A 122 -8.45 -0.18 11.23
N THR A 123 -9.38 -0.65 10.41
CA THR A 123 -10.82 -0.59 10.67
C THR A 123 -11.43 -1.97 10.44
N ILE A 124 -12.59 -2.23 11.02
CA ILE A 124 -13.31 -3.49 10.76
C ILE A 124 -13.62 -3.63 9.27
N GLU A 125 -14.02 -2.55 8.62
CA GLU A 125 -14.27 -2.53 7.18
C GLU A 125 -13.02 -2.88 6.37
N PHE A 126 -11.86 -2.28 6.71
CA PHE A 126 -10.59 -2.61 6.08
C PHE A 126 -10.27 -4.11 6.22
N ILE A 127 -10.38 -4.65 7.43
CA ILE A 127 -10.09 -6.06 7.70
C ILE A 127 -10.97 -6.97 6.84
N ASN A 128 -12.27 -6.71 6.80
CA ASN A 128 -13.20 -7.49 6.02
C ASN A 128 -12.92 -7.40 4.51
N ARG A 129 -12.65 -6.19 4.00
CA ARG A 129 -12.35 -5.96 2.57
C ARG A 129 -11.04 -6.63 2.16
N ILE A 130 -10.00 -6.52 2.98
CA ILE A 130 -8.70 -7.12 2.64
C ILE A 130 -8.76 -8.65 2.66
N ILE A 131 -9.45 -9.25 3.64
CA ILE A 131 -9.67 -10.70 3.68
C ILE A 131 -10.41 -11.16 2.42
N ALA A 132 -11.51 -10.50 2.06
CA ALA A 132 -12.29 -10.85 0.88
C ALA A 132 -11.45 -10.76 -0.40
N SER A 133 -10.62 -9.72 -0.54
CA SER A 133 -9.77 -9.53 -1.72
C SER A 133 -8.62 -10.53 -1.79
N LEU A 134 -8.14 -11.04 -0.66
CA LEU A 134 -7.00 -11.95 -0.57
C LEU A 134 -7.38 -13.43 -0.61
N GLN A 135 -8.66 -13.77 -0.59
CA GLN A 135 -9.07 -15.17 -0.70
C GLN A 135 -8.61 -15.80 -2.01
N GLY A 136 -7.79 -16.86 -1.92
CA GLY A 136 -7.23 -17.56 -3.07
C GLY A 136 -6.11 -16.80 -3.79
N PHE A 137 -5.60 -15.70 -3.24
CA PHE A 137 -4.38 -15.04 -3.70
C PHE A 137 -3.16 -15.94 -3.48
N LYS A 138 -2.28 -16.04 -4.50
CA LYS A 138 -1.10 -16.93 -4.49
C LYS A 138 0.20 -16.17 -4.75
N GLY A 139 0.41 -15.06 -4.09
CA GLY A 139 1.57 -14.21 -4.33
C GLY A 139 2.18 -13.66 -3.05
N THR A 140 2.92 -12.59 -3.22
CA THR A 140 3.50 -11.79 -2.13
C THR A 140 2.76 -10.47 -2.04
N ILE A 141 2.36 -10.06 -0.85
CA ILE A 141 1.70 -8.78 -0.60
C ILE A 141 2.40 -8.00 0.50
N PHE A 142 2.55 -6.71 0.28
CA PHE A 142 2.95 -5.73 1.28
C PHE A 142 1.80 -4.78 1.56
N ILE A 143 1.58 -4.47 2.83
CA ILE A 143 0.51 -3.60 3.30
C ILE A 143 1.12 -2.57 4.25
N THR A 144 0.96 -1.29 3.93
CA THR A 144 1.36 -0.19 4.81
C THR A 144 0.13 0.48 5.40
N LEU A 145 0.13 0.63 6.72
CA LEU A 145 -0.96 1.25 7.48
C LEU A 145 -0.42 2.23 8.52
N THR A 146 -1.28 3.09 9.03
CA THR A 146 -0.95 3.94 10.19
C THR A 146 -0.79 3.07 11.44
N LYS A 147 0.34 3.18 12.14
CA LYS A 147 0.68 2.36 13.31
C LYS A 147 -0.31 2.52 14.47
N ASN A 148 -0.75 3.74 14.70
CA ASN A 148 -1.67 4.07 15.81
C ASN A 148 -3.04 4.47 15.28
N PRO A 149 -3.92 3.51 14.98
CA PRO A 149 -5.24 3.81 14.47
C PRO A 149 -6.07 4.51 15.54
N ARG A 150 -6.70 5.62 15.14
CA ARG A 150 -7.65 6.34 15.98
C ARG A 150 -9.07 5.73 15.93
N ASN A 151 -9.22 4.56 15.35
CA ASN A 151 -10.53 3.95 15.14
C ASN A 151 -11.09 3.45 16.47
N THR A 152 -12.07 4.16 17.00
CA THR A 152 -12.74 3.85 18.27
C THR A 152 -13.59 2.58 18.17
N LEU A 153 -14.12 2.26 16.99
CA LEU A 153 -14.95 1.07 16.79
C LEU A 153 -14.13 -0.21 16.89
N LEU A 154 -12.97 -0.27 16.24
CA LEU A 154 -12.08 -1.42 16.37
C LEU A 154 -11.59 -1.57 17.82
N ARG A 155 -11.22 -0.46 18.48
CA ARG A 155 -10.80 -0.49 19.89
C ARG A 155 -11.86 -1.06 20.84
N LYS A 156 -13.15 -0.80 20.56
CA LYS A 156 -14.26 -1.33 21.35
C LYS A 156 -14.57 -2.81 21.08
N ASN A 157 -14.03 -3.37 20.01
CA ASN A 157 -14.30 -4.74 19.59
C ASN A 157 -13.02 -5.60 19.53
N LEU A 158 -11.96 -5.23 20.25
CA LEU A 158 -10.72 -6.00 20.29
C LEU A 158 -10.91 -7.41 20.86
N ASP A 159 -11.79 -7.55 21.83
CA ASP A 159 -12.19 -8.81 22.44
C ASP A 159 -12.83 -9.78 21.45
N VAL A 160 -13.61 -9.30 20.49
CA VAL A 160 -14.18 -10.12 19.41
C VAL A 160 -13.09 -10.79 18.57
N TYR A 161 -11.95 -10.13 18.43
CA TYR A 161 -10.77 -10.67 17.74
C TYR A 161 -9.79 -11.39 18.69
N GLY A 162 -10.09 -11.45 19.99
CA GLY A 162 -9.21 -12.03 21.00
C GLY A 162 -7.95 -11.20 21.28
N ALA A 163 -7.95 -9.93 20.94
CA ALA A 163 -6.82 -9.04 21.14
C ALA A 163 -6.91 -8.29 22.48
N LYS A 164 -5.79 -8.21 23.20
CA LYS A 164 -5.68 -7.53 24.49
C LYS A 164 -5.48 -6.01 24.35
N SER A 165 -4.91 -5.58 23.25
CA SER A 165 -4.64 -4.16 22.94
C SER A 165 -4.58 -3.95 21.43
N MET A 166 -4.50 -2.69 20.98
CA MET A 166 -4.29 -2.36 19.56
C MET A 166 -2.92 -2.81 19.05
N GLU A 167 -1.91 -2.81 19.91
CA GLU A 167 -0.58 -3.36 19.61
C GLU A 167 -0.66 -4.86 19.40
N ASP A 168 -1.31 -5.57 20.31
CA ASP A 168 -1.53 -7.02 20.20
C ASP A 168 -2.35 -7.38 18.96
N PHE A 169 -3.42 -6.60 18.68
CA PHE A 169 -4.17 -6.76 17.45
C PHE A 169 -3.28 -6.64 16.21
N ARG A 170 -2.49 -5.59 16.14
CA ARG A 170 -1.62 -5.29 15.02
C ARG A 170 -0.52 -6.33 14.83
N ASP A 171 0.16 -6.69 15.92
CA ASP A 171 1.41 -7.46 15.85
C ASP A 171 1.16 -8.98 15.84
N ASN A 172 0.07 -9.43 16.44
CA ASN A 172 -0.25 -10.86 16.59
C ASN A 172 -1.55 -11.28 15.89
N VAL A 173 -2.63 -10.53 16.12
CA VAL A 173 -3.96 -10.97 15.69
C VAL A 173 -4.18 -10.74 14.20
N PHE A 174 -3.82 -9.57 13.67
CA PHE A 174 -3.96 -9.29 12.24
C PHE A 174 -3.15 -10.24 11.34
N PRO A 175 -1.86 -10.51 11.61
CA PRO A 175 -1.12 -11.55 10.88
C PRO A 175 -1.77 -12.92 10.97
N LYS A 176 -2.25 -13.31 12.15
CA LYS A 176 -2.95 -14.58 12.33
C LYS A 176 -4.24 -14.66 11.51
N ILE A 177 -5.02 -13.58 11.45
CA ILE A 177 -6.22 -13.50 10.61
C ILE A 177 -5.83 -13.75 9.13
N LEU A 178 -4.79 -13.11 8.61
CA LEU A 178 -4.37 -13.32 7.22
C LEU A 178 -3.85 -14.74 6.98
N LYS A 179 -3.21 -15.35 7.96
CA LYS A 179 -2.82 -16.75 7.89
C LYS A 179 -4.05 -17.68 7.83
N ASP A 180 -4.96 -17.54 8.78
CA ASP A 180 -6.09 -18.46 8.97
C ASP A 180 -7.12 -18.35 7.80
N TYR A 181 -7.37 -17.13 7.30
CA TYR A 181 -8.40 -16.89 6.28
C TYR A 181 -7.87 -16.81 4.85
N CYS A 182 -6.60 -16.47 4.65
CA CYS A 182 -6.02 -16.23 3.32
C CYS A 182 -4.81 -17.12 3.02
N ASN A 183 -4.38 -17.97 3.95
CA ASN A 183 -3.18 -18.82 3.84
C ASN A 183 -1.90 -18.01 3.54
N LEU A 184 -1.73 -16.90 4.24
CA LEU A 184 -0.62 -15.97 4.06
C LEU A 184 0.25 -15.95 5.32
N ASP A 185 1.50 -16.39 5.21
CA ASP A 185 2.49 -16.25 6.30
C ASP A 185 3.23 -14.91 6.19
N MET A 186 3.51 -14.32 7.34
CA MET A 186 4.35 -13.14 7.44
C MET A 186 5.81 -13.49 7.08
N ILE A 187 6.40 -12.68 6.20
CA ILE A 187 7.75 -12.89 5.66
C ILE A 187 8.78 -11.88 6.12
N ILE A 188 8.34 -10.82 6.79
CA ILE A 188 9.21 -9.83 7.43
C ILE A 188 8.64 -9.49 8.80
N GLU A 189 9.50 -9.17 9.75
CA GLU A 189 9.08 -8.46 10.96
C GLU A 189 8.46 -7.12 10.60
N PRO A 190 7.35 -6.71 11.25
CA PRO A 190 6.70 -5.44 10.94
C PRO A 190 7.64 -4.25 11.09
N VAL A 191 7.85 -3.50 10.02
CA VAL A 191 8.75 -2.34 9.98
C VAL A 191 7.99 -1.07 10.28
N THR A 192 8.33 -0.42 11.39
CA THR A 192 7.78 0.89 11.72
C THR A 192 8.69 2.00 11.21
N TYR A 193 8.11 3.01 10.56
CA TYR A 193 8.83 4.19 10.13
C TYR A 193 8.03 5.47 10.40
N ALA A 194 8.74 6.56 10.67
CA ALA A 194 8.12 7.86 10.87
C ALA A 194 7.82 8.51 9.52
N ASN A 195 6.60 8.97 9.38
CA ASN A 195 6.20 9.82 8.27
C ASN A 195 6.12 11.25 8.82
N LYS A 196 7.17 12.06 8.61
CA LYS A 196 7.22 13.44 9.11
C LYS A 196 6.31 14.33 8.27
N SER A 197 5.28 14.89 8.88
CA SER A 197 4.47 15.93 8.26
C SER A 197 5.20 17.25 8.22
N LEU A 198 4.85 18.15 7.29
CA LEU A 198 5.33 19.53 7.25
C LEU A 198 5.04 20.29 8.57
N ASN A 199 4.10 19.82 9.37
CA ASN A 199 3.71 20.40 10.67
C ASN A 199 4.36 19.69 11.87
N ASN A 200 5.48 19.00 11.70
CA ASN A 200 6.22 18.27 12.75
C ASN A 200 5.42 17.22 13.55
N LYS A 201 4.18 16.90 13.17
CA LYS A 201 3.43 15.79 13.74
C LYS A 201 3.81 14.52 12.96
N ALA A 202 4.74 13.75 13.51
CA ALA A 202 5.09 12.47 12.95
C ALA A 202 3.88 11.52 13.02
N SER A 203 3.38 11.08 11.88
CA SER A 203 2.55 9.88 11.82
C SER A 203 3.47 8.67 11.66
N HIS A 204 3.33 7.70 12.54
CA HIS A 204 4.08 6.44 12.39
C HIS A 204 3.29 5.51 11.49
N MET A 205 3.97 4.99 10.49
CA MET A 205 3.47 3.96 9.58
C MET A 205 4.04 2.61 9.98
N ILE A 206 3.35 1.56 9.63
CA ILE A 206 3.82 0.20 9.79
C ILE A 206 3.64 -0.58 8.49
N LEU A 207 4.70 -1.25 8.07
CA LEU A 207 4.76 -2.08 6.89
C LEU A 207 4.72 -3.55 7.31
N PHE A 208 3.82 -4.30 6.72
CA PHE A 208 3.72 -5.75 6.80
C PHE A 208 4.04 -6.39 5.45
N GLY A 209 4.68 -7.54 5.47
CA GLY A 209 4.90 -8.35 4.28
C GLY A 209 4.40 -9.77 4.50
N PHE A 210 3.61 -10.30 3.56
CA PHE A 210 3.03 -11.64 3.60
C PHE A 210 3.24 -12.37 2.30
N LYS A 211 3.28 -13.71 2.36
CA LYS A 211 3.37 -14.56 1.20
C LYS A 211 2.49 -15.79 1.37
N ASN A 212 1.89 -16.24 0.27
CA ASN A 212 1.15 -17.49 0.24
C ASN A 212 2.10 -18.68 0.47
N VAL A 213 1.68 -19.60 1.32
CA VAL A 213 2.40 -20.84 1.71
C VAL A 213 1.73 -22.08 1.10
N ALA A 214 1.44 -22.03 -0.18
CA ALA A 214 0.95 -23.21 -0.90
C ALA A 214 2.10 -24.01 -1.49
#